data_8bcf555b59867c50dbfe1d1eae4835dc
#
_entry.id   8bcf555b59867c50dbfe1d1eae4835dc
#
_cell.length_a   1.000
_cell.length_b   1.000
_cell.length_c   1.000
_cell.angle_alpha   90.00
_cell.angle_beta   90.00
_cell.angle_gamma   90.00
#
_symmetry.space_group_name_H-M   'P 1'
#
loop_
_entity.id
_entity.type
_entity.pdbx_description
1 polymer ?
#
loop_
_entity_poly.entity_id
_entity_poly.type
_entity_poly.pdbx_seq_one_letter_code
_entity_poly.pdbx_strand_id
1 'polypeptide(L)'
;MSTVLSVNLNKVALLRNSRETTIPSVVEAAVICIKAGAQGITVHPRPDMRHIRPSDVYDLAELLTGPDYSDIEFNIEGNPYAGPEENGYPGFMTLVDAVKPDQCTLVPDDPIQLTSDHGWNLTGESNRLKPLVAKLKADNIRVSCFMDPDHEQLRLASHLGTDRVEFYTGPYADQYSSPE
;
A
#
# COMPACT_ATOMS: atom_id res chain seq x y z
N MET A 1 2.42 23.53 -2.07
CA MET A 1 1.71 22.25 -1.85
C MET A 1 1.57 22.07 -0.36
N SER A 2 0.40 21.74 0.14
CA SER A 2 0.20 21.35 1.55
C SER A 2 0.48 19.87 1.70
N THR A 3 1.05 19.46 2.84
CA THR A 3 1.17 18.05 3.22
C THR A 3 -0.21 17.51 3.55
N VAL A 4 -0.54 16.32 3.05
CA VAL A 4 -1.79 15.60 3.34
C VAL A 4 -1.50 14.37 4.16
N LEU A 5 -2.47 13.93 4.98
CA LEU A 5 -2.36 12.74 5.83
C LEU A 5 -3.14 11.59 5.19
N SER A 6 -2.45 10.51 4.87
CA SER A 6 -3.05 9.19 4.61
C SER A 6 -2.79 8.26 5.79
N VAL A 7 -3.83 7.60 6.28
CA VAL A 7 -3.74 6.74 7.47
C VAL A 7 -3.72 5.27 7.06
N ASN A 8 -2.67 4.56 7.47
CA ASN A 8 -2.55 3.12 7.26
C ASN A 8 -3.34 2.35 8.34
N LEU A 9 -4.25 1.47 7.91
CA LEU A 9 -5.15 0.72 8.79
C LEU A 9 -4.69 -0.72 9.10
N ASN A 10 -3.51 -1.13 8.65
CA ASN A 10 -3.02 -2.50 8.85
C ASN A 10 -3.02 -2.93 10.32
N LYS A 11 -2.64 -2.03 11.24
CA LYS A 11 -2.58 -2.34 12.67
C LYS A 11 -3.97 -2.51 13.31
N VAL A 12 -4.97 -1.80 12.81
CA VAL A 12 -6.38 -1.99 13.21
C VAL A 12 -6.84 -3.39 12.82
N ALA A 13 -6.59 -3.78 11.56
CA ALA A 13 -6.92 -5.11 11.06
C ALA A 13 -6.15 -6.23 11.80
N LEU A 14 -4.86 -6.01 12.11
CA LEU A 14 -4.06 -6.95 12.88
C LEU A 14 -4.65 -7.18 14.29
N LEU A 15 -5.08 -6.12 14.96
CA LEU A 15 -5.73 -6.20 16.27
C LEU A 15 -7.04 -6.98 16.18
N ARG A 16 -7.88 -6.71 15.19
CA ARG A 16 -9.10 -7.49 14.92
C ARG A 16 -8.79 -8.98 14.75
N ASN A 17 -7.79 -9.30 13.92
CA ASN A 17 -7.45 -10.68 13.58
C ASN A 17 -6.84 -11.46 14.77
N SER A 18 -6.31 -10.76 15.78
CA SER A 18 -5.72 -11.41 16.97
C SER A 18 -6.73 -12.20 17.79
N ARG A 19 -8.04 -12.00 17.58
CA ARG A 19 -9.13 -12.66 18.33
C ARG A 19 -10.21 -13.27 17.45
N GLU A 20 -9.99 -13.36 16.15
CA GLU A 20 -10.96 -13.88 15.17
C GLU A 20 -12.35 -13.22 15.27
N THR A 21 -12.36 -11.93 15.60
CA THR A 21 -13.59 -11.13 15.73
C THR A 21 -13.77 -10.18 14.53
N THR A 22 -14.84 -9.41 14.54
CA THR A 22 -15.08 -8.32 13.60
C THR A 22 -14.71 -6.95 14.18
N ILE A 23 -14.25 -6.91 15.44
CA ILE A 23 -13.91 -5.69 16.18
C ILE A 23 -12.40 -5.68 16.48
N PRO A 24 -11.72 -4.54 16.29
CA PRO A 24 -12.20 -3.28 15.68
C PRO A 24 -12.51 -3.41 14.18
N SER A 25 -13.55 -2.73 13.72
CA SER A 25 -13.89 -2.67 12.29
C SER A 25 -12.90 -1.76 11.54
N VAL A 26 -12.38 -2.25 10.42
CA VAL A 26 -11.46 -1.47 9.55
C VAL A 26 -12.21 -0.31 8.91
N VAL A 27 -13.45 -0.52 8.49
CA VAL A 27 -14.32 0.50 7.87
C VAL A 27 -14.67 1.59 8.88
N GLU A 28 -15.06 1.23 10.11
CA GLU A 28 -15.34 2.23 11.16
C GLU A 28 -14.08 3.03 11.51
N ALA A 29 -12.92 2.38 11.56
CA ALA A 29 -11.65 3.06 11.79
C ALA A 29 -11.31 4.05 10.66
N ALA A 30 -11.58 3.70 9.40
CA ALA A 30 -11.44 4.62 8.27
C ALA A 30 -12.31 5.86 8.47
N VAL A 31 -13.60 5.68 8.78
CA VAL A 31 -14.55 6.79 9.03
C VAL A 31 -14.07 7.69 10.17
N ILE A 32 -13.55 7.11 11.26
CA ILE A 32 -13.00 7.88 12.40
C ILE A 32 -11.80 8.70 11.94
N CYS A 33 -10.86 8.11 11.20
CA CYS A 33 -9.68 8.81 10.69
C CYS A 33 -10.06 9.96 9.76
N ILE A 34 -10.99 9.74 8.84
CA ILE A 34 -11.48 10.75 7.90
C ILE A 34 -12.14 11.90 8.66
N LYS A 35 -13.02 11.61 9.62
CA LYS A 35 -13.66 12.64 10.47
C LYS A 35 -12.64 13.42 11.31
N ALA A 36 -11.50 12.82 11.62
CA ALA A 36 -10.39 13.48 12.31
C ALA A 36 -9.49 14.31 11.37
N GLY A 37 -9.75 14.31 10.07
CA GLY A 37 -9.05 15.13 9.08
C GLY A 37 -8.07 14.36 8.18
N ALA A 38 -8.08 13.04 8.19
CA ALA A 38 -7.32 12.26 7.21
C ALA A 38 -7.88 12.49 5.80
N GLN A 39 -6.98 12.62 4.82
CA GLN A 39 -7.29 12.88 3.41
C GLN A 39 -7.02 11.65 2.54
N GLY A 40 -6.54 10.58 3.14
CA GLY A 40 -6.32 9.30 2.49
C GLY A 40 -6.38 8.14 3.47
N ILE A 41 -6.69 6.97 2.93
CA ILE A 41 -6.67 5.68 3.61
C ILE A 41 -5.72 4.76 2.86
N THR A 42 -4.83 4.10 3.59
CA THR A 42 -3.86 3.17 3.05
C THR A 42 -4.05 1.78 3.67
N VAL A 43 -3.99 0.75 2.85
CA VAL A 43 -4.06 -0.65 3.29
C VAL A 43 -3.08 -1.53 2.53
N HIS A 44 -2.54 -2.56 3.21
CA HIS A 44 -1.63 -3.53 2.63
C HIS A 44 -2.20 -4.96 2.78
N PRO A 45 -2.99 -5.45 1.81
CA PRO A 45 -3.46 -6.83 1.81
C PRO A 45 -2.31 -7.78 1.46
N ARG A 46 -1.75 -8.44 2.46
CA ARG A 46 -0.68 -9.44 2.28
C ARG A 46 -1.26 -10.81 1.94
N PRO A 47 -0.50 -11.69 1.22
CA PRO A 47 -0.96 -13.03 0.86
C PRO A 47 -1.40 -13.90 2.03
N ASP A 48 -0.76 -13.78 3.19
CA ASP A 48 -1.11 -14.51 4.41
C ASP A 48 -2.31 -13.93 5.19
N MET A 49 -2.87 -12.82 4.74
CA MET A 49 -4.00 -12.13 5.35
C MET A 49 -3.86 -11.85 6.85
N ARG A 50 -2.60 -11.69 7.35
CA ARG A 50 -2.32 -11.43 8.77
C ARG A 50 -3.00 -10.18 9.32
N HIS A 51 -3.31 -9.20 8.46
CA HIS A 51 -4.04 -7.98 8.82
C HIS A 51 -5.17 -7.69 7.85
N ILE A 52 -4.97 -6.93 6.78
CA ILE A 52 -6.00 -6.59 5.79
C ILE A 52 -6.39 -7.85 5.01
N ARG A 53 -7.69 -8.13 4.96
CA ARG A 53 -8.31 -9.21 4.18
C ARG A 53 -8.83 -8.66 2.85
N PRO A 54 -9.04 -9.49 1.84
CA PRO A 54 -9.69 -9.06 0.59
C PRO A 54 -11.04 -8.36 0.81
N SER A 55 -11.85 -8.84 1.76
CA SER A 55 -13.13 -8.20 2.13
C SER A 55 -12.95 -6.76 2.61
N ASP A 56 -11.90 -6.48 3.41
CA ASP A 56 -11.64 -5.12 3.86
C ASP A 56 -11.34 -4.17 2.69
N VAL A 57 -10.63 -4.66 1.66
CA VAL A 57 -10.32 -3.89 0.46
C VAL A 57 -11.60 -3.52 -0.30
N TYR A 58 -12.51 -4.49 -0.47
CA TYR A 58 -13.80 -4.25 -1.15
C TYR A 58 -14.70 -3.31 -0.34
N ASP A 59 -14.83 -3.54 0.96
CA ASP A 59 -15.65 -2.72 1.86
C ASP A 59 -15.16 -1.27 1.93
N LEU A 60 -13.83 -1.06 1.96
CA LEU A 60 -13.24 0.27 1.90
C LEU A 60 -13.44 0.94 0.54
N ALA A 61 -13.29 0.20 -0.56
CA ALA A 61 -13.55 0.73 -1.89
C ALA A 61 -15.01 1.17 -2.05
N GLU A 62 -15.98 0.38 -1.56
CA GLU A 62 -17.40 0.76 -1.55
C GLU A 62 -17.63 2.03 -0.73
N LEU A 63 -17.05 2.11 0.47
CA LEU A 63 -17.13 3.31 1.32
C LEU A 63 -16.60 4.55 0.60
N LEU A 64 -15.40 4.47 0.05
CA LEU A 64 -14.65 5.62 -0.47
C LEU A 64 -15.12 6.07 -1.86
N THR A 65 -15.79 5.21 -2.62
CA THR A 65 -16.48 5.59 -3.86
C THR A 65 -17.86 6.20 -3.61
N GLY A 66 -18.36 6.13 -2.38
CA GLY A 66 -19.61 6.75 -1.97
C GLY A 66 -19.55 8.28 -1.98
N PRO A 67 -20.68 8.98 -2.11
CA PRO A 67 -20.74 10.43 -2.30
C PRO A 67 -20.15 11.23 -1.13
N ASP A 68 -20.12 10.67 0.07
CA ASP A 68 -19.66 11.36 1.28
C ASP A 68 -18.13 11.35 1.42
N TYR A 69 -17.42 10.48 0.69
CA TYR A 69 -15.97 10.25 0.86
C TYR A 69 -15.19 10.20 -0.46
N SER A 70 -15.80 10.60 -1.57
CA SER A 70 -15.17 10.56 -2.91
C SER A 70 -13.91 11.42 -3.07
N ASP A 71 -13.65 12.33 -2.14
CA ASP A 71 -12.45 13.17 -2.10
C ASP A 71 -11.30 12.55 -1.29
N ILE A 72 -11.53 11.36 -0.69
CA ILE A 72 -10.55 10.66 0.14
C ILE A 72 -9.75 9.70 -0.72
N GLU A 73 -8.43 9.88 -0.78
CA GLU A 73 -7.52 9.03 -1.54
C GLU A 73 -7.50 7.60 -0.99
N PHE A 74 -7.73 6.61 -1.84
CA PHE A 74 -7.52 5.20 -1.50
C PHE A 74 -6.20 4.70 -2.06
N ASN A 75 -5.29 4.27 -1.19
CA ASN A 75 -4.00 3.67 -1.55
C ASN A 75 -3.95 2.19 -1.13
N ILE A 76 -3.63 1.31 -2.08
CA ILE A 76 -3.38 -0.11 -1.82
C ILE A 76 -1.92 -0.42 -2.04
N GLU A 77 -1.27 -0.99 -1.02
CA GLU A 77 0.14 -1.38 -1.04
C GLU A 77 0.29 -2.88 -1.21
N GLY A 78 1.34 -3.33 -1.87
CA GLY A 78 1.71 -4.73 -1.90
C GLY A 78 2.67 -5.13 -3.00
N ASN A 79 3.05 -6.42 -2.96
CA ASN A 79 3.90 -6.99 -4.00
C ASN A 79 3.06 -7.31 -5.25
N PRO A 80 3.34 -6.68 -6.41
CA PRO A 80 2.58 -6.90 -7.64
C PRO A 80 2.70 -8.32 -8.19
N TYR A 81 3.66 -9.10 -7.71
CA TYR A 81 3.88 -10.49 -8.12
C TYR A 81 3.20 -11.50 -7.18
N ALA A 82 2.58 -11.03 -6.08
CA ALA A 82 1.83 -11.89 -5.19
C ALA A 82 0.56 -12.41 -5.90
N GLY A 83 0.57 -13.70 -6.20
CA GLY A 83 -0.53 -14.41 -6.86
C GLY A 83 -1.63 -14.86 -5.88
N PRO A 84 -2.62 -15.59 -6.37
CA PRO A 84 -3.67 -16.17 -5.52
C PRO A 84 -3.11 -17.27 -4.61
N GLU A 85 -3.69 -17.40 -3.41
CA GLU A 85 -3.33 -18.39 -2.39
C GLU A 85 -4.52 -19.28 -2.02
N GLU A 86 -4.23 -20.48 -1.50
CA GLU A 86 -5.27 -21.43 -1.07
C GLU A 86 -6.15 -20.93 0.08
N ASN A 87 -5.67 -19.95 0.85
CA ASN A 87 -6.40 -19.30 1.93
C ASN A 87 -7.51 -18.35 1.46
N GLY A 88 -7.68 -18.18 0.15
CA GLY A 88 -8.67 -17.29 -0.46
C GLY A 88 -8.15 -15.90 -0.83
N TYR A 89 -6.85 -15.64 -0.67
CA TYR A 89 -6.23 -14.42 -1.21
C TYR A 89 -6.25 -14.46 -2.75
N PRO A 90 -6.86 -13.47 -3.44
CA PRO A 90 -7.06 -13.56 -4.90
C PRO A 90 -5.85 -13.13 -5.74
N GLY A 91 -4.79 -12.65 -5.10
CA GLY A 91 -3.65 -12.01 -5.74
C GLY A 91 -3.74 -10.48 -5.70
N PHE A 92 -2.57 -9.83 -5.53
CA PHE A 92 -2.49 -8.39 -5.36
C PHE A 92 -3.09 -7.62 -6.54
N MET A 93 -2.63 -7.93 -7.76
CA MET A 93 -3.13 -7.23 -8.95
C MET A 93 -4.61 -7.49 -9.22
N THR A 94 -5.14 -8.65 -8.80
CA THR A 94 -6.58 -8.94 -8.89
C THR A 94 -7.39 -8.00 -7.99
N LEU A 95 -6.92 -7.73 -6.77
CA LEU A 95 -7.56 -6.75 -5.88
C LEU A 95 -7.52 -5.34 -6.47
N VAL A 96 -6.34 -4.91 -6.93
CA VAL A 96 -6.17 -3.58 -7.56
C VAL A 96 -7.06 -3.43 -8.79
N ASP A 97 -7.12 -4.45 -9.65
CA ASP A 97 -7.96 -4.43 -10.86
C ASP A 97 -9.46 -4.38 -10.55
N ALA A 98 -9.87 -5.01 -9.45
CA ALA A 98 -11.27 -5.05 -9.04
C ALA A 98 -11.78 -3.70 -8.49
N VAL A 99 -10.95 -2.99 -7.71
CA VAL A 99 -11.40 -1.79 -6.98
C VAL A 99 -10.90 -0.49 -7.58
N LYS A 100 -9.86 -0.51 -8.44
CA LYS A 100 -9.28 0.67 -9.10
C LYS A 100 -9.02 1.80 -8.11
N PRO A 101 -8.08 1.61 -7.16
CA PRO A 101 -7.76 2.63 -6.16
C PRO A 101 -7.16 3.89 -6.81
N ASP A 102 -7.15 5.02 -6.10
CA ASP A 102 -6.51 6.25 -6.59
C ASP A 102 -5.00 6.10 -6.71
N GLN A 103 -4.40 5.32 -5.81
CA GLN A 103 -2.98 5.01 -5.80
C GLN A 103 -2.72 3.52 -5.54
N CYS A 104 -1.69 3.01 -6.17
CA CYS A 104 -1.12 1.70 -5.89
C CYS A 104 0.36 1.87 -5.53
N THR A 105 0.75 1.46 -4.31
CA THR A 105 2.15 1.45 -3.88
C THR A 105 2.73 0.06 -4.06
N LEU A 106 3.70 -0.07 -4.95
CA LEU A 106 4.39 -1.33 -5.24
C LEU A 106 5.50 -1.57 -4.21
N VAL A 107 5.46 -2.71 -3.54
CA VAL A 107 6.37 -3.09 -2.45
C VAL A 107 7.05 -4.42 -2.79
N PRO A 108 8.39 -4.57 -2.58
CA PRO A 108 9.11 -5.80 -2.92
C PRO A 108 9.00 -6.92 -1.89
N ASP A 109 7.95 -6.92 -1.07
CA ASP A 109 7.81 -7.86 0.04
C ASP A 109 7.85 -9.32 -0.36
N ASP A 110 8.63 -10.11 0.37
CA ASP A 110 8.52 -11.57 0.36
C ASP A 110 7.34 -12.01 1.27
N PRO A 111 6.56 -13.03 0.91
CA PRO A 111 5.45 -13.54 1.73
C PRO A 111 5.84 -13.92 3.16
N ILE A 112 7.08 -14.36 3.38
CA ILE A 112 7.58 -14.77 4.71
C ILE A 112 8.11 -13.60 5.56
N GLN A 113 8.33 -12.41 4.98
CA GLN A 113 8.78 -11.24 5.74
C GLN A 113 7.78 -10.81 6.80
N LEU A 114 8.27 -10.43 7.97
CA LEU A 114 7.43 -9.92 9.05
C LEU A 114 6.86 -8.54 8.73
N THR A 115 7.67 -7.69 8.09
CA THR A 115 7.32 -6.33 7.67
C THR A 115 8.13 -5.96 6.44
N SER A 116 7.71 -4.93 5.71
CA SER A 116 8.53 -4.33 4.64
C SER A 116 9.79 -3.72 5.26
N ASP A 117 10.94 -4.19 4.87
CA ASP A 117 12.25 -3.85 5.48
C ASP A 117 13.29 -3.36 4.46
N HIS A 118 12.92 -3.25 3.19
CA HIS A 118 13.75 -2.70 2.13
C HIS A 118 12.90 -2.25 0.94
N GLY A 119 13.43 -1.30 0.17
CA GLY A 119 12.84 -0.82 -1.08
C GLY A 119 13.19 -1.67 -2.30
N TRP A 120 12.62 -1.34 -3.46
CA TRP A 120 12.95 -2.00 -4.73
C TRP A 120 14.41 -1.78 -5.13
N ASN A 121 15.08 -2.86 -5.55
CA ASN A 121 16.34 -2.77 -6.28
C ASN A 121 16.05 -2.65 -7.80
N LEU A 122 15.88 -1.44 -8.28
CA LEU A 122 15.49 -1.17 -9.66
C LEU A 122 16.59 -1.43 -10.68
N THR A 123 17.84 -1.63 -10.26
CA THR A 123 18.91 -2.08 -11.16
C THR A 123 18.59 -3.45 -11.78
N GLY A 124 17.98 -4.36 -10.99
CA GLY A 124 17.57 -5.69 -11.45
C GLY A 124 16.09 -5.80 -11.87
N GLU A 125 15.21 -5.04 -11.22
CA GLU A 125 13.76 -5.25 -11.30
C GLU A 125 13.02 -4.31 -12.26
N SER A 126 13.66 -3.25 -12.77
CA SER A 126 13.00 -2.26 -13.64
C SER A 126 12.28 -2.87 -14.83
N ASN A 127 12.89 -3.85 -15.51
CA ASN A 127 12.29 -4.47 -16.69
C ASN A 127 11.02 -5.26 -16.34
N ARG A 128 10.92 -5.83 -15.16
CA ARG A 128 9.73 -6.58 -14.70
C ARG A 128 8.63 -5.64 -14.23
N LEU A 129 8.98 -4.53 -13.58
CA LEU A 129 8.02 -3.55 -13.07
C LEU A 129 7.44 -2.66 -14.16
N LYS A 130 8.21 -2.34 -15.20
CA LYS A 130 7.80 -1.40 -16.26
C LYS A 130 6.44 -1.70 -16.90
N PRO A 131 6.10 -2.95 -17.29
CA PRO A 131 4.78 -3.25 -17.86
C PRO A 131 3.66 -3.08 -16.82
N LEU A 132 3.93 -3.36 -15.54
CA LEU A 132 2.95 -3.18 -14.47
C LEU A 132 2.66 -1.70 -14.19
N VAL A 133 3.72 -0.89 -14.12
CA VAL A 133 3.58 0.57 -14.00
C VAL A 133 2.77 1.14 -15.17
N ALA A 134 3.10 0.72 -16.40
CA ALA A 134 2.37 1.17 -17.59
C ALA A 134 0.89 0.76 -17.56
N LYS A 135 0.58 -0.46 -17.12
CA LYS A 135 -0.80 -0.96 -16.95
C LYS A 135 -1.57 -0.11 -15.92
N LEU A 136 -1.02 0.07 -14.73
CA LEU A 136 -1.67 0.85 -13.67
C LEU A 136 -1.95 2.29 -14.12
N LYS A 137 -1.00 2.93 -14.80
CA LYS A 137 -1.18 4.28 -15.35
C LYS A 137 -2.24 4.32 -16.46
N ALA A 138 -2.33 3.31 -17.31
CA ALA A 138 -3.40 3.20 -18.32
C ALA A 138 -4.79 3.06 -17.68
N ASP A 139 -4.85 2.51 -16.47
CA ASP A 139 -6.06 2.40 -15.65
C ASP A 139 -6.34 3.67 -14.81
N ASN A 140 -5.58 4.76 -15.02
CA ASN A 140 -5.60 6.02 -14.25
C ASN A 140 -5.27 5.87 -12.75
N ILE A 141 -4.55 4.83 -12.39
CA ILE A 141 -4.07 4.61 -11.03
C ILE A 141 -2.69 5.25 -10.89
N ARG A 142 -2.51 6.12 -9.90
CA ARG A 142 -1.21 6.70 -9.57
C ARG A 142 -0.30 5.63 -9.00
N VAL A 143 0.93 5.55 -9.50
CA VAL A 143 1.89 4.53 -9.08
C VAL A 143 2.92 5.13 -8.13
N SER A 144 3.02 4.55 -6.94
CA SER A 144 4.10 4.77 -5.98
C SER A 144 4.98 3.52 -5.89
N CYS A 145 6.28 3.69 -5.65
CA CYS A 145 7.19 2.58 -5.34
C CYS A 145 7.77 2.76 -3.94
N PHE A 146 7.80 1.67 -3.16
CA PHE A 146 8.48 1.62 -1.87
C PHE A 146 9.98 1.53 -2.10
N MET A 147 10.73 2.50 -1.58
CA MET A 147 12.14 2.74 -1.93
C MET A 147 12.99 2.99 -0.70
N ASP A 148 14.21 2.48 -0.72
CA ASP A 148 15.25 2.98 0.16
C ASP A 148 15.65 4.41 -0.22
N PRO A 149 16.15 5.25 0.71
CA PRO A 149 16.59 6.61 0.42
C PRO A 149 17.95 6.63 -0.29
N ASP A 150 18.05 5.95 -1.44
CA ASP A 150 19.21 5.84 -2.29
C ASP A 150 19.04 6.67 -3.57
N HIS A 151 19.99 7.57 -3.86
CA HIS A 151 19.91 8.49 -4.98
C HIS A 151 19.83 7.81 -6.35
N GLU A 152 20.56 6.71 -6.54
CA GLU A 152 20.56 6.00 -7.82
C GLU A 152 19.23 5.28 -8.02
N GLN A 153 18.74 4.61 -6.98
CA GLN A 153 17.46 3.92 -7.02
C GLN A 153 16.29 4.89 -7.27
N LEU A 154 16.32 6.09 -6.66
CA LEU A 154 15.32 7.13 -6.90
C LEU A 154 15.34 7.65 -8.35
N ARG A 155 16.54 7.81 -8.93
CA ARG A 155 16.67 8.17 -10.34
C ARG A 155 16.09 7.08 -11.26
N LEU A 156 16.33 5.81 -10.94
CA LEU A 156 15.74 4.69 -11.67
C LEU A 156 14.22 4.65 -11.54
N ALA A 157 13.67 4.93 -10.36
CA ALA A 157 12.22 5.04 -10.16
C ALA A 157 11.58 6.10 -11.06
N SER A 158 12.24 7.27 -11.19
CA SER A 158 11.80 8.31 -12.13
C SER A 158 11.81 7.83 -13.59
N HIS A 159 12.84 7.09 -14.01
CA HIS A 159 12.89 6.52 -15.36
C HIS A 159 11.89 5.37 -15.58
N LEU A 160 11.52 4.67 -14.53
CA LEU A 160 10.47 3.66 -14.57
C LEU A 160 9.09 4.28 -14.86
N GLY A 161 8.93 5.57 -14.55
CA GLY A 161 7.71 6.33 -14.77
C GLY A 161 6.76 6.30 -13.59
N THR A 162 7.24 6.05 -12.38
CA THR A 162 6.45 6.16 -11.16
C THR A 162 6.08 7.62 -10.89
N ASP A 163 4.92 7.84 -10.29
CA ASP A 163 4.40 9.17 -9.98
C ASP A 163 4.87 9.65 -8.59
N ARG A 164 5.12 8.69 -7.69
CA ARG A 164 5.57 8.92 -6.31
C ARG A 164 6.56 7.86 -5.86
N VAL A 165 7.21 8.13 -4.74
CA VAL A 165 7.96 7.15 -3.96
C VAL A 165 7.49 7.21 -2.51
N GLU A 166 7.51 6.06 -1.85
CA GLU A 166 7.34 5.91 -0.42
C GLU A 166 8.68 5.50 0.17
N PHE A 167 9.20 6.27 1.14
CA PHE A 167 10.50 5.99 1.72
C PHE A 167 10.42 4.99 2.86
N TYR A 168 11.28 3.98 2.83
CA TYR A 168 11.58 3.17 3.99
C TYR A 168 12.36 3.99 5.02
N THR A 169 11.77 4.20 6.18
CA THR A 169 12.32 5.07 7.23
C THR A 169 13.12 4.34 8.31
N GLY A 170 13.28 3.00 8.20
CA GLY A 170 14.04 2.19 9.15
C GLY A 170 15.47 2.70 9.36
N PRO A 171 16.28 2.86 8.30
CA PRO A 171 17.65 3.36 8.44
C PRO A 171 17.73 4.74 9.12
N TYR A 172 16.79 5.63 8.85
CA TYR A 172 16.71 6.93 9.52
C TYR A 172 16.41 6.77 11.02
N ALA A 173 15.48 5.91 11.39
CA ALA A 173 15.14 5.66 12.78
C ALA A 173 16.30 5.04 13.56
N ASP A 174 17.01 4.08 12.95
CA ASP A 174 18.15 3.40 13.55
C ASP A 174 19.35 4.36 13.79
N GLN A 175 19.56 5.30 12.86
CA GLN A 175 20.67 6.27 12.94
C GLN A 175 20.33 7.49 13.81
N TYR A 176 19.07 7.75 14.07
CA TYR A 176 18.62 8.93 14.83
C TYR A 176 19.21 8.99 16.26
N SER A 177 19.49 7.83 16.86
CA SER A 177 20.07 7.72 18.22
C SER A 177 21.59 7.64 18.23
N SER A 178 22.25 7.69 17.07
CA SER A 178 23.70 7.61 16.93
C SER A 178 24.22 8.87 16.23
N PRO A 179 24.27 10.02 16.92
CA PRO A 179 24.90 11.20 16.34
C PRO A 179 26.40 10.95 16.20
N GLU A 180 26.91 11.04 14.95
CA GLU A 180 28.35 11.18 14.73
C GLU A 180 28.85 12.54 15.24
#